data_0c98b32e3301273d057b4d4dbcd48358
#
_entry.id   0c98b32e3301273d057b4d4dbcd48358
#
_cell.length_a   1.000
_cell.length_b   1.000
_cell.length_c   1.000
_cell.angle_alpha   90.00
_cell.angle_beta   90.00
_cell.angle_gamma   90.00
#
_symmetry.space_group_name_H-M   'P 1'
#
loop_
_entity.id
_entity.type
_entity.pdbx_description
1 polymer ?
#
loop_
_entity_poly.entity_id
_entity_poly.type
_entity_poly.pdbx_seq_one_letter_code
_entity_poly.pdbx_strand_id
1 'polypeptide(L)'
;MLALGIDPGTAICGYGFVESQGSRLIPREYGAIITSPKAKMEDRLLKLFDGLDELIKKYHPDVMGVEQLFFNRNVTTAIPVGQARGIVLQKKKKNGL
;
A
#
# COMPACT_ATOMS: atom_id res chain seq x y z
N MET A 1 16.00 10.85 2.80
CA MET A 1 14.57 10.73 3.10
C MET A 1 14.05 9.42 2.53
N LEU A 2 13.39 8.63 3.33
CA LEU A 2 12.84 7.33 2.92
C LEU A 2 11.37 7.49 2.53
N ALA A 3 11.04 7.10 1.31
CA ALA A 3 9.67 7.13 0.79
C ALA A 3 9.13 5.72 0.62
N LEU A 4 7.89 5.52 1.02
CA LEU A 4 7.13 4.28 0.78
C LEU A 4 6.12 4.54 -0.33
N GLY A 5 6.23 3.81 -1.42
CA GLY A 5 5.26 3.82 -2.51
C GLY A 5 4.32 2.63 -2.43
N ILE A 6 3.04 2.87 -2.60
CA ILE A 6 2.00 1.82 -2.53
C ILE A 6 1.19 1.80 -3.81
N ASP A 7 1.08 0.61 -4.40
CA ASP A 7 0.15 0.30 -5.48
C ASP A 7 -0.99 -0.53 -4.87
N PRO A 8 -2.13 0.10 -4.49
CA PRO A 8 -3.15 -0.58 -3.72
C PRO A 8 -3.97 -1.55 -4.56
N GLY A 9 -4.07 -2.79 -4.08
CA GLY A 9 -4.94 -3.81 -4.62
C GLY A 9 -5.38 -4.74 -3.50
N THR A 10 -6.52 -5.41 -3.67
CA THR A 10 -7.02 -6.33 -2.65
C THR A 10 -6.28 -7.67 -2.73
N ALA A 11 -6.14 -8.22 -3.92
CA ALA A 11 -5.42 -9.49 -4.13
C ALA A 11 -3.92 -9.30 -3.93
N ILE A 12 -3.37 -8.23 -4.50
CA ILE A 12 -1.94 -7.91 -4.44
C ILE A 12 -1.82 -6.41 -4.18
N CYS A 13 -1.25 -6.05 -3.05
CA CYS A 13 -0.89 -4.68 -2.73
C CYS A 13 0.62 -4.54 -2.84
N GLY A 14 1.08 -3.95 -3.94
CA GLY A 14 2.51 -3.75 -4.18
C GLY A 14 3.06 -2.61 -3.35
N TYR A 15 4.31 -2.75 -2.90
CA TYR A 15 5.00 -1.68 -2.17
C TYR A 15 6.47 -1.61 -2.53
N GLY A 16 7.03 -0.41 -2.37
CA GLY A 16 8.45 -0.19 -2.55
C GLY A 16 8.96 0.92 -1.66
N PHE A 17 10.18 0.76 -1.17
CA PHE A 17 10.87 1.77 -0.39
C PHE A 17 12.03 2.33 -1.20
N VAL A 18 12.07 3.66 -1.32
CA VAL A 18 13.12 4.36 -2.04
C VAL A 18 13.70 5.45 -1.13
N GLU A 19 15.00 5.46 -1.01
CA GLU A 19 15.72 6.49 -0.26
C GLU A 19 16.29 7.53 -1.19
N SER A 20 16.04 8.81 -0.91
CA SER A 20 16.66 9.92 -1.63
C SER A 20 17.90 10.39 -0.88
N GLN A 21 19.03 10.49 -1.60
CA GLN A 21 20.30 11.02 -1.09
C GLN A 21 20.81 12.05 -2.11
N GLY A 22 20.54 13.31 -1.85
CA GLY A 22 20.80 14.37 -2.81
C GLY A 22 19.96 14.17 -4.07
N SER A 23 20.61 14.06 -5.23
CA SER A 23 19.95 13.80 -6.52
C SER A 23 19.80 12.31 -6.82
N ARG A 24 20.25 11.42 -5.93
CA ARG A 24 20.22 9.97 -6.13
C ARG A 24 18.99 9.35 -5.49
N LEU A 25 18.38 8.38 -6.18
CA LEU A 25 17.30 7.57 -5.67
C LEU A 25 17.80 6.13 -5.54
N ILE A 26 17.74 5.59 -4.32
CA ILE A 26 18.29 4.27 -4.02
C ILE A 26 17.15 3.36 -3.60
N PRO A 27 16.82 2.31 -4.40
CA PRO A 27 15.84 1.31 -3.99
C PRO A 27 16.35 0.54 -2.77
N ARG A 28 15.50 0.41 -1.75
CA ARG A 28 15.86 -0.30 -0.51
C ARG A 28 15.19 -1.65 -0.39
N GLU A 29 13.86 -1.68 -0.57
CA GLU A 29 13.07 -2.88 -0.40
C GLU A 29 11.85 -2.78 -1.30
N TYR A 30 11.36 -3.90 -1.79
CA TYR A 30 10.07 -3.96 -2.49
C TYR A 30 9.43 -5.31 -2.28
N GLY A 31 8.13 -5.38 -2.46
CA GLY A 31 7.39 -6.61 -2.31
C GLY A 31 5.89 -6.41 -2.49
N ALA A 32 5.13 -7.35 -1.98
CA ALA A 32 3.68 -7.30 -2.06
C ALA A 32 3.03 -7.94 -0.84
N ILE A 33 1.90 -7.38 -0.43
CA ILE A 33 1.00 -8.01 0.53
C ILE A 33 -0.04 -8.75 -0.29
N ILE A 34 -0.10 -10.07 -0.16
CA ILE A 34 -0.97 -10.93 -0.95
C ILE A 34 -2.08 -11.46 -0.05
N THR A 35 -3.32 -11.41 -0.53
CA THR A 35 -4.47 -11.96 0.19
C THR A 35 -5.14 -13.06 -0.63
N SER A 36 -5.75 -14.02 0.07
CA SER A 36 -6.45 -15.14 -0.59
C SER A 36 -7.79 -14.68 -1.17
N PRO A 37 -8.10 -15.00 -2.43
CA PRO A 37 -9.41 -14.72 -3.00
C PRO A 37 -10.54 -15.54 -2.35
N LYS A 38 -10.18 -16.59 -1.60
CA LYS A 38 -11.15 -17.42 -0.85
C LYS A 38 -11.51 -16.83 0.51
N ALA A 39 -10.75 -15.88 1.01
CA ALA A 39 -11.04 -15.22 2.29
C ALA A 39 -12.13 -14.16 2.12
N LYS A 40 -12.83 -13.88 3.21
CA LYS A 40 -13.82 -12.80 3.25
C LYS A 40 -13.13 -11.45 3.04
N MET A 41 -13.83 -10.48 2.46
CA MET A 41 -13.28 -9.17 2.19
C MET A 41 -12.76 -8.49 3.46
N GLU A 42 -13.51 -8.57 4.57
CA GLU A 42 -13.10 -7.99 5.84
C GLU A 42 -11.78 -8.57 6.35
N ASP A 43 -11.55 -9.87 6.15
CA ASP A 43 -10.30 -10.53 6.55
C ASP A 43 -9.13 -10.14 5.63
N ARG A 44 -9.42 -9.99 4.34
CA ARG A 44 -8.43 -9.53 3.35
C ARG A 44 -7.97 -8.11 3.65
N LEU A 45 -8.92 -7.22 3.97
CA LEU A 45 -8.61 -5.84 4.32
C LEU A 45 -7.84 -5.75 5.64
N LEU A 46 -8.16 -6.60 6.62
CA LEU A 46 -7.41 -6.68 7.87
C LEU A 46 -5.96 -7.13 7.64
N LYS A 47 -5.74 -8.11 6.78
CA LYS A 47 -4.39 -8.56 6.43
C LYS A 47 -3.59 -7.44 5.78
N LEU A 48 -4.21 -6.67 4.90
CA LEU A 48 -3.57 -5.50 4.28
C LEU A 48 -3.21 -4.45 5.35
N PHE A 49 -4.14 -4.15 6.24
CA PHE A 49 -3.93 -3.21 7.33
C PHE A 49 -2.74 -3.62 8.21
N ASP A 50 -2.71 -4.88 8.65
CA ASP A 50 -1.66 -5.41 9.52
C ASP A 50 -0.31 -5.44 8.80
N GLY A 51 -0.30 -5.84 7.53
CA GLY A 51 0.92 -5.87 6.72
C GLY A 51 1.54 -4.49 6.53
N LEU A 52 0.72 -3.47 6.25
CA LEU A 52 1.19 -2.09 6.15
C LEU A 52 1.70 -1.58 7.50
N ASP A 53 1.01 -1.92 8.59
CA ASP A 53 1.43 -1.54 9.93
C ASP A 53 2.82 -2.08 10.26
N GLU A 54 3.08 -3.35 9.95
CA GLU A 54 4.39 -3.97 10.14
C GLU A 54 5.48 -3.29 9.32
N LEU A 55 5.21 -2.99 8.05
CA LEU A 55 6.16 -2.33 7.17
C LEU A 55 6.52 -0.92 7.68
N ILE A 56 5.52 -0.15 8.08
CA ILE A 56 5.75 1.21 8.59
C ILE A 56 6.55 1.17 9.89
N LYS A 57 6.24 0.24 10.78
CA LYS A 57 6.96 0.09 12.06
C LYS A 57 8.39 -0.39 11.87
N LYS A 58 8.63 -1.23 10.86
CA LYS A 58 9.96 -1.78 10.60
C LYS A 58 10.88 -0.76 9.93
N TYR A 59 10.39 -0.04 8.93
CA TYR A 59 11.23 0.81 8.09
C TYR A 59 11.15 2.30 8.41
N HIS A 60 10.13 2.75 9.13
CA HIS A 60 9.93 4.15 9.51
C HIS A 60 10.06 5.12 8.33
N PRO A 61 9.23 4.99 7.27
CA PRO A 61 9.31 5.91 6.14
C PRO A 61 8.96 7.35 6.57
N ASP A 62 9.53 8.33 5.88
CA ASP A 62 9.26 9.74 6.12
C ASP A 62 8.01 10.21 5.38
N VAL A 63 7.74 9.62 4.21
CA VAL A 63 6.59 9.96 3.38
C VAL A 63 6.02 8.69 2.73
N MET A 64 4.76 8.76 2.33
CA MET A 64 4.09 7.69 1.59
C MET A 64 3.39 8.27 0.35
N GLY A 65 3.69 7.68 -0.80
CA GLY A 65 2.96 7.92 -2.03
C GLY A 65 2.00 6.79 -2.32
N VAL A 66 0.80 7.12 -2.73
CA VAL A 66 -0.24 6.14 -3.08
C VAL A 66 -0.66 6.38 -4.52
N GLU A 67 -0.57 5.32 -5.35
CA GLU A 67 -0.97 5.43 -6.74
C GLU A 67 -2.44 5.79 -6.87
N GLN A 68 -2.73 6.76 -7.75
CA GLN A 68 -4.11 7.12 -8.06
C GLN A 68 -4.59 6.23 -9.20
N LEU A 69 -5.71 5.51 -8.94
CA LEU A 69 -6.25 4.55 -9.86
C LEU A 69 -7.48 5.10 -10.57
N PHE A 70 -7.60 4.80 -11.87
CA PHE A 70 -8.74 5.19 -12.68
C PHE A 70 -9.51 3.95 -13.10
N PHE A 71 -10.79 3.88 -12.72
CA PHE A 71 -11.67 2.74 -13.00
C PHE A 71 -12.69 3.15 -14.05
N ASN A 72 -12.40 2.87 -15.31
CA ASN A 72 -13.32 3.17 -16.41
C ASN A 72 -13.80 1.92 -17.14
N ARG A 73 -13.44 0.71 -16.71
CA ARG A 73 -13.71 -0.52 -17.46
C ARG A 73 -14.45 -1.59 -16.69
N ASN A 74 -14.23 -1.73 -15.37
CA ASN A 74 -14.74 -2.88 -14.63
C ASN A 74 -15.10 -2.52 -13.19
N VAL A 75 -16.41 -2.36 -12.94
CA VAL A 75 -16.93 -2.02 -11.62
C VAL A 75 -16.67 -3.11 -10.59
N THR A 76 -16.66 -4.39 -11.00
CA THR A 76 -16.43 -5.50 -10.07
C THR A 76 -15.02 -5.52 -9.49
N THR A 77 -14.03 -5.01 -10.22
CA THR A 77 -12.66 -4.85 -9.70
C THR A 77 -12.45 -3.49 -9.06
N ALA A 78 -13.20 -2.46 -9.46
CA ALA A 78 -13.08 -1.11 -8.93
C ALA A 78 -13.44 -1.03 -7.44
N ILE A 79 -14.50 -1.71 -7.00
CA ILE A 79 -14.95 -1.66 -5.61
C ILE A 79 -13.91 -2.26 -4.66
N PRO A 80 -13.41 -3.50 -4.86
CA PRO A 80 -12.39 -4.08 -3.99
C PRO A 80 -11.09 -3.25 -3.95
N VAL A 81 -10.66 -2.72 -5.08
CA VAL A 81 -9.45 -1.87 -5.13
C VAL A 81 -9.69 -0.56 -4.39
N GLY A 82 -10.88 0.04 -4.52
CA GLY A 82 -11.25 1.24 -3.77
C GLY A 82 -11.23 1.02 -2.26
N GLN A 83 -11.70 -0.14 -1.80
CA GLN A 83 -11.67 -0.53 -0.39
C GLN A 83 -10.22 -0.68 0.10
N ALA A 84 -9.36 -1.35 -0.66
CA ALA A 84 -7.95 -1.50 -0.33
C ALA A 84 -7.25 -0.12 -0.28
N ARG A 85 -7.54 0.75 -1.24
CA ARG A 85 -6.98 2.11 -1.27
C ARG A 85 -7.41 2.91 -0.05
N GLY A 86 -8.64 2.75 0.42
CA GLY A 86 -9.12 3.38 1.65
C GLY A 86 -8.31 2.99 2.89
N ILE A 87 -7.97 1.71 3.03
CA ILE A 87 -7.10 1.22 4.10
C ILE A 87 -5.72 1.87 4.02
N VAL A 88 -5.13 1.93 2.83
CA VAL A 88 -3.82 2.55 2.61
C VAL A 88 -3.83 4.03 3.01
N LEU A 89 -4.85 4.79 2.59
CA LEU A 89 -4.98 6.20 2.92
C LEU A 89 -5.17 6.43 4.42
N GLN A 90 -5.93 5.56 5.08
CA GLN A 90 -6.13 5.60 6.52
C GLN A 90 -4.80 5.39 7.27
N LYS A 91 -4.02 4.41 6.85
CA LYS A 91 -2.71 4.15 7.43
C LYS A 91 -1.75 5.32 7.22
N LYS A 92 -1.78 5.91 6.02
CA LYS A 92 -0.97 7.09 5.71
C LYS A 92 -1.27 8.22 6.69
N LYS A 93 -2.54 8.55 6.88
CA LYS A 93 -2.97 9.63 7.76
C LYS A 93 -2.63 9.34 9.23
N LYS A 94 -2.92 8.13 9.69
CA LYS A 94 -2.67 7.71 11.08
C LYS A 94 -1.20 7.84 11.46
N ASN A 95 -0.29 7.57 10.54
CA ASN A 95 1.15 7.59 10.78
C ASN A 95 1.80 8.93 10.39
N GLY A 96 1.03 9.94 10.01
CA GLY A 96 1.54 11.26 9.69
C GLY A 96 2.34 11.32 8.39
N LEU A 97 2.01 10.45 7.46
CA LEU A 97 2.78 10.33 6.20
C LEU A 97 2.09 11.09 4.99
#